data_bf4c06a3cffcc261485bad7eb55ab1f1
#
_entry.id   bf4c06a3cffcc261485bad7eb55ab1f1
#
_cell.length_a   1.000
_cell.length_b   1.000
_cell.length_c   1.000
_cell.angle_alpha   90.00
_cell.angle_beta   90.00
_cell.angle_gamma   90.00
#
_symmetry.space_group_name_H-M   'P 1'
#
loop_
_entity.id
_entity.type
_entity.pdbx_description
1 polymer ?
#
loop_
_entity_poly.entity_id
_entity_poly.type
_entity_poly.pdbx_seq_one_letter_code
_entity_poly.pdbx_strand_id
1 'polypeptide(L)'
;MFNFLAKRFVKDNRNIENPEVRLNLISLSSIMGIGMNIILFLSKIFLGLYTKSTAILNDAFNNLSDSVVSIMSLVGSSISKKPADEKHPFGHGRLEYIMALLVSIVIIYVGINLFINSAKSFDDPKHNGLSLLSFLILFAGILIKVYIYFLNSRLYKDLDSELNLGVMLDARNDIISTVAIIIGVFLQRYVNFNLDAAMGVVVAFFVTKPGVDLFNETVAYLLGERVDKQVEEKISEILLSGEYIIGFHHLDIHQYGKGHIAGSCHVEVPGNLTVAELHKEIDLVEKKVRKETGVILTLHADPTYNILDKEG
;
A
#
# COMPACT_ATOMS: atom_id res chain seq x y z
N MET A 1 4.24 -9.57 -23.93
CA MET A 1 3.14 -10.26 -23.25
C MET A 1 2.07 -9.26 -22.80
N PHE A 2 2.38 -8.24 -22.00
CA PHE A 2 1.41 -7.25 -21.49
C PHE A 2 0.57 -6.59 -22.61
N ASN A 3 1.20 -6.03 -23.66
CA ASN A 3 0.47 -5.37 -24.75
C ASN A 3 -0.51 -6.31 -25.49
N PHE A 4 -0.24 -7.60 -25.52
CA PHE A 4 -1.16 -8.60 -26.08
C PHE A 4 -2.38 -8.79 -25.17
N LEU A 5 -2.16 -8.93 -23.87
CA LEU A 5 -3.23 -9.06 -22.88
C LEU A 5 -4.04 -7.76 -22.78
N ALA A 6 -3.40 -6.60 -22.76
CA ALA A 6 -4.06 -5.30 -22.76
C ALA A 6 -5.02 -5.15 -23.95
N LYS A 7 -4.59 -5.52 -25.16
CA LYS A 7 -5.45 -5.52 -26.35
C LYS A 7 -6.62 -6.50 -26.26
N ARG A 8 -6.44 -7.61 -25.52
CA ARG A 8 -7.47 -8.65 -25.40
C ARG A 8 -8.51 -8.34 -24.32
N PHE A 9 -8.08 -7.75 -23.21
CA PHE A 9 -8.91 -7.59 -22.00
C PHE A 9 -9.34 -6.16 -21.72
N VAL A 10 -8.64 -5.13 -22.26
CA VAL A 10 -8.96 -3.73 -22.04
C VAL A 10 -9.42 -3.10 -23.34
N LYS A 11 -10.72 -2.75 -23.43
CA LYS A 11 -11.27 -2.02 -24.56
C LYS A 11 -10.60 -0.65 -24.66
N ASP A 12 -10.28 -0.24 -25.90
CA ASP A 12 -9.67 1.07 -26.19
C ASP A 12 -8.40 1.36 -25.35
N ASN A 13 -7.55 0.34 -25.19
CA ASN A 13 -6.37 0.34 -24.32
C ASN A 13 -5.31 1.42 -24.63
N ARG A 14 -5.53 2.25 -25.66
CA ARG A 14 -4.68 3.39 -26.02
C ARG A 14 -5.18 4.71 -25.44
N ASN A 15 -6.45 4.78 -25.05
CA ASN A 15 -7.05 5.98 -24.48
C ASN A 15 -6.80 6.06 -22.96
N ILE A 16 -5.54 6.35 -22.59
CA ILE A 16 -5.10 6.43 -21.17
C ILE A 16 -5.68 7.63 -20.42
N GLU A 17 -6.28 8.60 -21.10
CA GLU A 17 -6.98 9.74 -20.49
C GLU A 17 -8.32 9.29 -19.87
N ASN A 18 -8.89 8.17 -20.35
CA ASN A 18 -10.10 7.61 -19.77
C ASN A 18 -9.77 6.92 -18.43
N PRO A 19 -10.37 7.38 -17.30
CA PRO A 19 -10.09 6.80 -15.98
C PRO A 19 -10.38 5.30 -15.87
N GLU A 20 -11.40 4.80 -16.58
CA GLU A 20 -11.76 3.38 -16.59
C GLU A 20 -10.68 2.54 -17.28
N VAL A 21 -10.19 3.00 -18.42
CA VAL A 21 -9.10 2.34 -19.18
C VAL A 21 -7.83 2.32 -18.33
N ARG A 22 -7.50 3.44 -17.68
CA ARG A 22 -6.35 3.57 -16.77
C ARG A 22 -6.44 2.54 -15.64
N LEU A 23 -7.56 2.46 -14.93
CA LEU A 23 -7.78 1.49 -13.84
C LEU A 23 -7.68 0.04 -14.33
N ASN A 24 -8.23 -0.27 -15.49
CA ASN A 24 -8.16 -1.61 -16.06
C ASN A 24 -6.74 -2.02 -16.45
N LEU A 25 -5.91 -1.09 -16.94
CA LEU A 25 -4.49 -1.34 -17.25
C LEU A 25 -3.67 -1.58 -15.96
N ILE A 26 -3.91 -0.78 -14.92
CA ILE A 26 -3.28 -0.96 -13.60
C ILE A 26 -3.67 -2.33 -13.00
N SER A 27 -4.95 -2.68 -13.02
CA SER A 27 -5.44 -3.97 -12.52
C SER A 27 -4.84 -5.15 -13.29
N LEU A 28 -4.75 -5.04 -14.62
CA LEU A 28 -4.13 -6.07 -15.47
C LEU A 28 -2.65 -6.26 -15.13
N SER A 29 -1.90 -5.16 -14.92
CA SER A 29 -0.48 -5.25 -14.53
C SER A 29 -0.30 -5.92 -13.17
N SER A 30 -1.18 -5.63 -12.21
CA SER A 30 -1.17 -6.23 -10.88
C SER A 30 -1.47 -7.74 -10.93
N ILE A 31 -2.49 -8.15 -11.68
CA ILE A 31 -2.83 -9.58 -11.87
C ILE A 31 -1.66 -10.33 -12.53
N MET A 32 -1.01 -9.72 -13.53
CA MET A 32 0.19 -10.29 -14.14
C MET A 32 1.35 -10.42 -13.15
N GLY A 33 1.59 -9.38 -12.35
CA GLY A 33 2.60 -9.39 -11.29
C GLY A 33 2.38 -10.52 -10.29
N ILE A 34 1.14 -10.68 -9.80
CA ILE A 34 0.74 -11.78 -8.91
C ILE A 34 1.03 -13.14 -9.56
N GLY A 35 0.58 -13.35 -10.79
CA GLY A 35 0.83 -14.61 -11.50
C GLY A 35 2.31 -14.94 -11.66
N MET A 36 3.13 -13.93 -12.00
CA MET A 36 4.58 -14.10 -12.12
C MET A 36 5.24 -14.38 -10.77
N ASN A 37 4.84 -13.69 -9.69
CA ASN A 37 5.36 -13.93 -8.35
C ASN A 37 5.00 -15.32 -7.83
N ILE A 38 3.80 -15.84 -8.13
CA ILE A 38 3.41 -17.21 -7.80
C ILE A 38 4.27 -18.24 -8.56
N ILE A 39 4.54 -18.01 -9.85
CA ILE A 39 5.43 -18.89 -10.64
C ILE A 39 6.85 -18.87 -10.05
N LEU A 40 7.36 -17.69 -9.68
CA LEU A 40 8.65 -17.55 -9.02
C LEU A 40 8.69 -18.25 -7.67
N PHE A 41 7.66 -18.09 -6.84
CA PHE A 41 7.53 -18.80 -5.58
C PHE A 41 7.61 -20.32 -5.77
N LEU A 42 6.78 -20.88 -6.66
CA LEU A 42 6.75 -22.33 -6.90
C LEU A 42 8.08 -22.86 -7.42
N SER A 43 8.74 -22.16 -8.32
CA SER A 43 10.04 -22.56 -8.85
C SER A 43 11.15 -22.48 -7.81
N LYS A 44 11.18 -21.39 -7.01
CA LYS A 44 12.19 -21.18 -5.97
C LYS A 44 11.97 -22.08 -4.75
N ILE A 45 10.73 -22.37 -4.34
CA ILE A 45 10.48 -23.28 -3.21
C ILE A 45 10.94 -24.71 -3.56
N PHE A 46 10.62 -25.19 -4.77
CA PHE A 46 11.11 -26.47 -5.25
C PHE A 46 12.65 -26.53 -5.24
N LEU A 47 13.29 -25.49 -5.77
CA LEU A 47 14.74 -25.38 -5.80
C LEU A 47 15.35 -25.32 -4.40
N GLY A 48 14.81 -24.48 -3.51
CA GLY A 48 15.29 -24.30 -2.14
C GLY A 48 15.18 -25.59 -1.31
N LEU A 49 14.09 -26.35 -1.48
CA LEU A 49 13.93 -27.67 -0.85
C LEU A 49 14.93 -28.70 -1.41
N TYR A 50 15.14 -28.72 -2.73
CA TYR A 50 16.08 -29.62 -3.38
C TYR A 50 17.53 -29.34 -2.98
N THR A 51 17.93 -28.08 -2.95
CA THR A 51 19.30 -27.65 -2.58
C THR A 51 19.51 -27.54 -1.07
N LYS A 52 18.46 -27.56 -0.27
CA LYS A 52 18.44 -27.27 1.17
C LYS A 52 19.02 -25.89 1.50
N SER A 53 18.89 -24.93 0.57
CA SER A 53 19.34 -23.55 0.75
C SER A 53 18.27 -22.74 1.48
N THR A 54 18.61 -22.20 2.65
CA THR A 54 17.74 -21.33 3.42
C THR A 54 17.56 -19.98 2.75
N ALA A 55 18.60 -19.46 2.09
CA ALA A 55 18.51 -18.20 1.36
C ALA A 55 17.52 -18.28 0.20
N ILE A 56 17.55 -19.38 -0.59
CA ILE A 56 16.62 -19.58 -1.72
C ILE A 56 15.18 -19.79 -1.20
N LEU A 57 15.01 -20.53 -0.10
CA LEU A 57 13.68 -20.70 0.51
C LEU A 57 13.11 -19.36 0.99
N ASN A 58 13.93 -18.56 1.66
CA ASN A 58 13.50 -17.25 2.15
C ASN A 58 13.13 -16.32 0.99
N ASP A 59 13.90 -16.31 -0.10
CA ASP A 59 13.61 -15.54 -1.31
C ASP A 59 12.33 -16.04 -2.02
N ALA A 60 12.02 -17.35 -1.96
CA ALA A 60 10.73 -17.88 -2.41
C ALA A 60 9.57 -17.28 -1.59
N PHE A 61 9.68 -17.30 -0.26
CA PHE A 61 8.65 -16.73 0.62
C PHE A 61 8.48 -15.22 0.45
N ASN A 62 9.55 -14.48 0.08
CA ASN A 62 9.42 -13.08 -0.31
C ASN A 62 8.45 -12.91 -1.49
N ASN A 63 8.64 -13.68 -2.57
CA ASN A 63 7.73 -13.62 -3.74
C ASN A 63 6.28 -14.03 -3.39
N LEU A 64 6.09 -14.94 -2.43
CA LEU A 64 4.76 -15.29 -1.92
C LEU A 64 4.14 -14.10 -1.16
N SER A 65 4.91 -13.46 -0.27
CA SER A 65 4.47 -12.29 0.49
C SER A 65 4.02 -11.16 -0.43
N ASP A 66 4.80 -10.84 -1.47
CA ASP A 66 4.45 -9.85 -2.48
C ASP A 66 3.12 -10.17 -3.18
N SER A 67 2.91 -11.48 -3.50
CA SER A 67 1.65 -11.94 -4.10
C SER A 67 0.48 -11.77 -3.15
N VAL A 68 0.66 -12.11 -1.87
CA VAL A 68 -0.39 -11.99 -0.84
C VAL A 68 -0.77 -10.53 -0.63
N VAL A 69 0.20 -9.62 -0.49
CA VAL A 69 -0.05 -8.18 -0.37
C VAL A 69 -0.81 -7.65 -1.59
N SER A 70 -0.39 -8.04 -2.79
CA SER A 70 -1.05 -7.62 -4.04
C SER A 70 -2.49 -8.14 -4.16
N ILE A 71 -2.73 -9.41 -3.81
CA ILE A 71 -4.09 -10.01 -3.79
C ILE A 71 -4.96 -9.27 -2.77
N MET A 72 -4.43 -9.02 -1.57
CA MET A 72 -5.18 -8.35 -0.52
C MET A 72 -5.53 -6.91 -0.89
N SER A 73 -4.64 -6.19 -1.56
CA SER A 73 -4.92 -4.85 -2.09
C SER A 73 -6.09 -4.88 -3.10
N LEU A 74 -6.11 -5.87 -4.00
CA LEU A 74 -7.21 -6.02 -4.97
C LEU A 74 -8.53 -6.42 -4.31
N VAL A 75 -8.50 -7.39 -3.38
CA VAL A 75 -9.68 -7.88 -2.66
C VAL A 75 -10.19 -6.81 -1.71
N GLY A 76 -9.33 -6.19 -0.92
CA GLY A 76 -9.65 -5.12 0.00
C GLY A 76 -10.34 -3.95 -0.71
N SER A 77 -9.77 -3.49 -1.83
CA SER A 77 -10.39 -2.46 -2.67
C SER A 77 -11.77 -2.84 -3.23
N SER A 78 -12.02 -4.13 -3.43
CA SER A 78 -13.34 -4.61 -3.91
C SER A 78 -14.37 -4.68 -2.78
N ILE A 79 -13.97 -5.12 -1.60
CA ILE A 79 -14.85 -5.26 -0.43
C ILE A 79 -15.16 -3.88 0.17
N SER A 80 -14.20 -2.97 0.19
CA SER A 80 -14.39 -1.62 0.74
C SER A 80 -15.43 -0.79 -0.02
N LYS A 81 -15.73 -1.16 -1.27
CA LYS A 81 -16.79 -0.54 -2.09
C LYS A 81 -18.20 -0.93 -1.68
N LYS A 82 -18.36 -1.91 -0.78
CA LYS A 82 -19.69 -2.30 -0.30
C LYS A 82 -20.32 -1.12 0.46
N PRO A 83 -21.55 -0.69 0.06
CA PRO A 83 -22.19 0.46 0.67
C PRO A 83 -22.55 0.22 2.14
N ALA A 84 -22.91 1.29 2.83
CA ALA A 84 -23.44 1.24 4.17
C ALA A 84 -24.68 0.34 4.26
N ASP A 85 -24.80 -0.38 5.37
CA ASP A 85 -25.93 -1.21 5.74
C ASP A 85 -26.42 -0.86 7.17
N GLU A 86 -27.48 -1.49 7.65
CA GLU A 86 -28.05 -1.22 8.99
C GLU A 86 -27.06 -1.43 10.13
N LYS A 87 -26.10 -2.36 9.97
CA LYS A 87 -25.08 -2.65 11.00
C LYS A 87 -23.83 -1.79 10.85
N HIS A 88 -23.54 -1.33 9.64
CA HIS A 88 -22.36 -0.55 9.31
C HIS A 88 -22.75 0.75 8.58
N PRO A 89 -23.28 1.75 9.30
CA PRO A 89 -23.80 2.99 8.71
C PRO A 89 -22.72 3.83 8.02
N PHE A 90 -21.45 3.65 8.38
CA PHE A 90 -20.29 4.30 7.72
C PHE A 90 -19.67 3.45 6.60
N GLY A 91 -20.35 2.35 6.18
CA GLY A 91 -19.86 1.45 5.15
C GLY A 91 -18.82 0.46 5.65
N HIS A 92 -18.22 -0.27 4.70
CA HIS A 92 -17.30 -1.37 4.97
C HIS A 92 -15.83 -1.03 4.66
N GLY A 93 -15.50 0.24 4.51
CA GLY A 93 -14.16 0.69 4.11
C GLY A 93 -13.04 0.20 5.04
N ARG A 94 -13.30 0.07 6.35
CA ARG A 94 -12.31 -0.42 7.33
C ARG A 94 -11.99 -1.91 7.18
N LEU A 95 -12.78 -2.71 6.46
CA LEU A 95 -12.45 -4.11 6.21
C LEU A 95 -11.14 -4.28 5.44
N GLU A 96 -10.79 -3.33 4.58
CA GLU A 96 -9.49 -3.31 3.89
C GLU A 96 -8.34 -3.30 4.91
N TYR A 97 -8.42 -2.45 5.93
CA TYR A 97 -7.41 -2.36 6.99
C TYR A 97 -7.35 -3.62 7.86
N ILE A 98 -8.51 -4.18 8.25
CA ILE A 98 -8.56 -5.42 9.03
C ILE A 98 -7.90 -6.58 8.26
N MET A 99 -8.16 -6.68 6.96
CA MET A 99 -7.55 -7.70 6.13
C MET A 99 -6.04 -7.47 5.98
N ALA A 100 -5.60 -6.23 5.76
CA ALA A 100 -4.17 -5.88 5.70
C ALA A 100 -3.45 -6.20 7.02
N LEU A 101 -4.09 -5.95 8.17
CA LEU A 101 -3.58 -6.30 9.49
C LEU A 101 -3.36 -7.81 9.64
N LEU A 102 -4.35 -8.63 9.25
CA LEU A 102 -4.21 -10.09 9.32
C LEU A 102 -3.06 -10.60 8.44
N VAL A 103 -2.93 -10.05 7.23
CA VAL A 103 -1.84 -10.41 6.32
C VAL A 103 -0.49 -9.98 6.87
N SER A 104 -0.37 -8.78 7.43
CA SER A 104 0.89 -8.31 8.02
C SER A 104 1.37 -9.22 9.16
N ILE A 105 0.45 -9.69 10.01
CA ILE A 105 0.76 -10.65 11.08
C ILE A 105 1.31 -11.96 10.48
N VAL A 106 0.69 -12.48 9.41
CA VAL A 106 1.18 -13.71 8.75
C VAL A 106 2.56 -13.50 8.14
N ILE A 107 2.81 -12.37 7.48
CA ILE A 107 4.12 -12.04 6.89
C ILE A 107 5.20 -11.95 7.98
N ILE A 108 4.92 -11.26 9.08
CA ILE A 108 5.82 -11.15 10.23
C ILE A 108 6.13 -12.53 10.80
N TYR A 109 5.10 -13.36 11.01
CA TYR A 109 5.27 -14.73 11.53
C TYR A 109 6.17 -15.57 10.61
N VAL A 110 5.90 -15.53 9.30
CA VAL A 110 6.75 -16.22 8.30
C VAL A 110 8.18 -15.71 8.35
N GLY A 111 8.37 -14.38 8.31
CA GLY A 111 9.69 -13.76 8.35
C GLY A 111 10.51 -14.13 9.60
N ILE A 112 9.88 -14.14 10.78
CA ILE A 112 10.53 -14.58 12.04
C ILE A 112 10.95 -16.06 11.95
N ASN A 113 10.08 -16.94 11.42
CA ASN A 113 10.43 -18.36 11.25
C ASN A 113 11.59 -18.55 10.26
N LEU A 114 11.60 -17.78 9.16
CA LEU A 114 12.69 -17.80 8.19
C LEU A 114 14.02 -17.34 8.83
N PHE A 115 13.97 -16.30 9.66
CA PHE A 115 15.12 -15.83 10.44
C PHE A 115 15.66 -16.92 11.38
N ILE A 116 14.77 -17.53 12.18
CA ILE A 116 15.15 -18.60 13.12
C ILE A 116 15.78 -19.80 12.39
N ASN A 117 15.19 -20.22 11.28
CA ASN A 117 15.69 -21.34 10.50
C ASN A 117 17.05 -21.04 9.87
N SER A 118 17.24 -19.82 9.35
CA SER A 118 18.53 -19.37 8.82
C SER A 118 19.60 -19.30 9.90
N ALA A 119 19.24 -18.77 11.08
CA ALA A 119 20.15 -18.72 12.22
C ALA A 119 20.60 -20.12 12.68
N LYS A 120 19.69 -21.10 12.74
CA LYS A 120 20.04 -22.52 13.07
C LYS A 120 20.91 -23.16 12.00
N SER A 121 20.83 -22.74 10.76
CA SER A 121 21.63 -23.28 9.66
C SER A 121 23.12 -22.93 9.73
N PHE A 122 23.52 -21.99 10.60
CA PHE A 122 24.95 -21.71 10.82
C PHE A 122 25.72 -22.91 11.40
N ASP A 123 25.03 -23.72 12.21
CA ASP A 123 25.66 -24.90 12.87
C ASP A 123 25.72 -26.13 11.95
N ASP A 124 25.02 -26.12 10.79
CA ASP A 124 25.01 -27.25 9.85
C ASP A 124 25.44 -26.78 8.44
N PRO A 125 26.71 -26.59 8.19
CA PRO A 125 27.23 -26.10 6.93
C PRO A 125 27.17 -27.18 5.84
N LYS A 126 26.00 -27.48 5.33
CA LYS A 126 25.82 -28.33 4.14
C LYS A 126 26.11 -27.52 2.88
N HIS A 127 27.33 -27.66 2.40
CA HIS A 127 27.83 -26.99 1.20
C HIS A 127 27.30 -27.68 -0.06
N ASN A 128 26.05 -27.50 -0.38
CA ASN A 128 25.53 -27.87 -1.70
C ASN A 128 25.76 -26.68 -2.64
N GLY A 129 26.85 -26.74 -3.41
CA GLY A 129 27.11 -25.75 -4.45
C GLY A 129 25.94 -25.65 -5.43
N LEU A 130 25.77 -24.47 -6.06
CA LEU A 130 24.78 -24.30 -7.12
C LEU A 130 24.99 -25.36 -8.21
N SER A 131 23.98 -26.17 -8.43
CA SER A 131 23.90 -26.96 -9.65
C SER A 131 23.63 -26.02 -10.84
N LEU A 132 24.00 -26.43 -12.06
CA LEU A 132 23.67 -25.67 -13.26
C LEU A 132 22.15 -25.37 -13.34
N LEU A 133 21.32 -26.33 -12.96
CA LEU A 133 19.87 -26.18 -12.92
C LEU A 133 19.44 -25.08 -11.94
N SER A 134 20.03 -25.06 -10.74
CA SER A 134 19.76 -24.03 -9.73
C SER A 134 20.09 -22.63 -10.23
N PHE A 135 21.26 -22.50 -10.87
CA PHE A 135 21.66 -21.23 -11.46
C PHE A 135 20.68 -20.78 -12.57
N LEU A 136 20.29 -21.70 -13.47
CA LEU A 136 19.34 -21.38 -14.56
C LEU A 136 17.97 -20.93 -14.03
N ILE A 137 17.46 -21.57 -12.98
CA ILE A 137 16.16 -21.19 -12.35
C ILE A 137 16.26 -19.81 -11.73
N LEU A 138 17.30 -19.52 -10.94
CA LEU A 138 17.51 -18.21 -10.32
C LEU A 138 17.70 -17.11 -11.38
N PHE A 139 18.50 -17.41 -12.42
CA PHE A 139 18.72 -16.48 -13.53
C PHE A 139 17.43 -16.18 -14.31
N ALA A 140 16.61 -17.21 -14.59
CA ALA A 140 15.30 -17.03 -15.19
C ALA A 140 14.39 -16.17 -14.30
N GLY A 141 14.47 -16.35 -12.98
CA GLY A 141 13.76 -15.51 -12.01
C GLY A 141 14.16 -14.03 -12.10
N ILE A 142 15.46 -13.74 -12.23
CA ILE A 142 15.96 -12.37 -12.45
C ILE A 142 15.38 -11.81 -13.75
N LEU A 143 15.35 -12.55 -14.85
CA LEU A 143 14.80 -12.08 -16.12
C LEU A 143 13.30 -11.74 -16.01
N ILE A 144 12.54 -12.53 -15.27
CA ILE A 144 11.12 -12.25 -14.97
C ILE A 144 10.99 -10.95 -14.16
N LYS A 145 11.78 -10.75 -13.10
CA LYS A 145 11.75 -9.52 -12.29
C LYS A 145 12.23 -8.29 -13.08
N VAL A 146 13.21 -8.43 -13.94
CA VAL A 146 13.64 -7.37 -14.88
C VAL A 146 12.49 -6.99 -15.81
N TYR A 147 11.74 -7.96 -16.32
CA TYR A 147 10.56 -7.68 -17.14
C TYR A 147 9.47 -6.95 -16.33
N ILE A 148 9.18 -7.38 -15.11
CA ILE A 148 8.22 -6.71 -14.19
C ILE A 148 8.67 -5.28 -13.92
N TYR A 149 9.96 -5.05 -13.64
CA TYR A 149 10.53 -3.74 -13.40
C TYR A 149 10.30 -2.78 -14.58
N PHE A 150 10.70 -3.16 -15.79
CA PHE A 150 10.54 -2.31 -16.96
C PHE A 150 9.07 -2.08 -17.35
N LEU A 151 8.22 -3.10 -17.20
CA LEU A 151 6.80 -2.97 -17.44
C LEU A 151 6.17 -1.92 -16.50
N ASN A 152 6.42 -2.05 -15.19
CA ASN A 152 5.82 -1.16 -14.20
C ASN A 152 6.46 0.23 -14.23
N SER A 153 7.76 0.35 -14.55
CA SER A 153 8.42 1.65 -14.79
C SER A 153 7.77 2.43 -15.93
N ARG A 154 7.39 1.73 -17.00
CA ARG A 154 6.68 2.36 -18.12
C ARG A 154 5.26 2.74 -17.73
N LEU A 155 4.51 1.83 -17.08
CA LEU A 155 3.15 2.10 -16.66
C LEU A 155 3.08 3.22 -15.61
N TYR A 156 4.06 3.31 -14.70
CA TYR A 156 4.18 4.43 -13.78
C TYR A 156 4.28 5.76 -14.52
N LYS A 157 5.16 5.85 -15.54
CA LYS A 157 5.32 7.06 -16.34
C LYS A 157 4.09 7.40 -17.20
N ASP A 158 3.44 6.39 -17.77
CA ASP A 158 2.31 6.58 -18.69
C ASP A 158 1.00 6.84 -17.94
N LEU A 159 0.84 6.27 -16.72
CA LEU A 159 -0.41 6.29 -15.95
C LEU A 159 -0.32 7.07 -14.63
N ASP A 160 0.86 7.58 -14.24
CA ASP A 160 1.11 8.26 -12.95
C ASP A 160 0.52 7.45 -11.78
N SER A 161 0.90 6.16 -11.68
CA SER A 161 0.32 5.20 -10.75
C SER A 161 1.30 4.80 -9.67
N GLU A 162 1.09 5.26 -8.45
CA GLU A 162 1.90 4.89 -7.27
C GLU A 162 1.94 3.37 -7.04
N LEU A 163 0.87 2.65 -7.40
CA LEU A 163 0.82 1.20 -7.34
C LEU A 163 1.88 0.56 -8.25
N ASN A 164 2.02 1.08 -9.49
CA ASN A 164 3.06 0.62 -10.41
C ASN A 164 4.47 1.03 -9.96
N LEU A 165 4.62 2.19 -9.30
CA LEU A 165 5.88 2.59 -8.66
C LEU A 165 6.29 1.59 -7.59
N GLY A 166 5.38 1.23 -6.68
CA GLY A 166 5.62 0.23 -5.63
C GLY A 166 6.10 -1.10 -6.21
N VAL A 167 5.35 -1.68 -7.18
CA VAL A 167 5.72 -2.95 -7.83
C VAL A 167 7.06 -2.86 -8.56
N MET A 168 7.40 -1.71 -9.16
CA MET A 168 8.70 -1.48 -9.79
C MET A 168 9.83 -1.52 -8.76
N LEU A 169 9.67 -0.84 -7.62
CA LEU A 169 10.67 -0.80 -6.55
C LEU A 169 10.89 -2.18 -5.92
N ASP A 170 9.80 -2.93 -5.69
CA ASP A 170 9.85 -4.31 -5.19
C ASP A 170 10.61 -5.21 -6.16
N ALA A 171 10.29 -5.16 -7.45
CA ALA A 171 10.98 -5.94 -8.47
C ALA A 171 12.49 -5.63 -8.52
N ARG A 172 12.89 -4.35 -8.34
CA ARG A 172 14.30 -3.95 -8.23
C ARG A 172 14.98 -4.58 -7.02
N ASN A 173 14.33 -4.53 -5.85
CA ASN A 173 14.87 -5.08 -4.62
C ASN A 173 15.03 -6.60 -4.72
N ASP A 174 14.09 -7.30 -5.34
CA ASP A 174 14.16 -8.73 -5.60
C ASP A 174 15.29 -9.12 -6.54
N ILE A 175 15.56 -8.31 -7.56
CA ILE A 175 16.73 -8.53 -8.46
C ILE A 175 18.01 -8.46 -7.64
N ILE A 176 18.16 -7.41 -6.81
CA ILE A 176 19.34 -7.21 -5.97
C ILE A 176 19.50 -8.39 -5.00
N SER A 177 18.41 -8.81 -4.32
CA SER A 177 18.41 -9.93 -3.39
C SER A 177 18.81 -11.25 -4.07
N THR A 178 18.19 -11.58 -5.21
CA THR A 178 18.49 -12.83 -5.93
C THR A 178 19.93 -12.85 -6.46
N VAL A 179 20.44 -11.71 -6.96
CA VAL A 179 21.86 -11.58 -7.38
C VAL A 179 22.80 -11.79 -6.19
N ALA A 180 22.50 -11.20 -5.02
CA ALA A 180 23.28 -11.39 -3.82
C ALA A 180 23.30 -12.87 -3.37
N ILE A 181 22.16 -13.58 -3.43
CA ILE A 181 22.07 -15.01 -3.16
C ILE A 181 22.97 -15.80 -4.12
N ILE A 182 22.92 -15.55 -5.42
CA ILE A 182 23.78 -16.22 -6.41
C ILE A 182 25.26 -16.02 -6.07
N ILE A 183 25.66 -14.78 -5.78
CA ILE A 183 27.03 -14.43 -5.39
C ILE A 183 27.41 -15.17 -4.08
N GLY A 184 26.56 -15.15 -3.06
CA GLY A 184 26.78 -15.81 -1.77
C GLY A 184 27.01 -17.31 -1.91
N VAL A 185 26.13 -18.00 -2.68
CA VAL A 185 26.28 -19.45 -2.92
C VAL A 185 27.52 -19.76 -3.78
N PHE A 186 27.88 -18.89 -4.73
CA PHE A 186 29.12 -19.05 -5.50
C PHE A 186 30.37 -18.89 -4.61
N LEU A 187 30.38 -17.89 -3.74
CA LEU A 187 31.50 -17.62 -2.84
C LEU A 187 31.62 -18.65 -1.70
N GLN A 188 30.56 -19.40 -1.38
CA GLN A 188 30.50 -20.39 -0.34
C GLN A 188 31.65 -21.43 -0.44
N ARG A 189 32.07 -21.74 -1.67
CA ARG A 189 33.18 -22.70 -1.92
C ARG A 189 34.58 -22.21 -1.48
N TYR A 190 34.70 -20.89 -1.29
CA TYR A 190 35.99 -20.26 -0.94
C TYR A 190 36.07 -19.83 0.53
N VAL A 191 34.97 -19.96 1.27
CA VAL A 191 34.86 -19.46 2.64
C VAL A 191 34.34 -20.58 3.56
N ASN A 192 34.97 -20.75 4.72
CA ASN A 192 34.57 -21.74 5.73
C ASN A 192 33.34 -21.28 6.57
N PHE A 193 32.83 -20.11 6.31
CA PHE A 193 31.63 -19.54 6.95
C PHE A 193 30.40 -19.86 6.14
N ASN A 194 29.27 -20.21 6.78
CA ASN A 194 28.02 -20.51 6.07
C ASN A 194 27.37 -19.23 5.50
N LEU A 195 27.76 -18.87 4.27
CA LEU A 195 27.22 -17.70 3.56
C LEU A 195 25.72 -17.85 3.22
N ASP A 196 25.25 -19.08 2.96
CA ASP A 196 23.82 -19.33 2.68
C ASP A 196 22.96 -18.98 3.91
N ALA A 197 23.38 -19.39 5.11
CA ALA A 197 22.70 -18.99 6.34
C ALA A 197 22.75 -17.48 6.57
N ALA A 198 23.88 -16.83 6.34
CA ALA A 198 23.99 -15.37 6.47
C ALA A 198 23.08 -14.64 5.48
N MET A 199 23.07 -15.04 4.22
CA MET A 199 22.16 -14.48 3.21
C MET A 199 20.70 -14.76 3.55
N GLY A 200 20.41 -15.96 4.08
CA GLY A 200 19.07 -16.30 4.57
C GLY A 200 18.59 -15.34 5.67
N VAL A 201 19.45 -15.00 6.63
CA VAL A 201 19.14 -14.00 7.69
C VAL A 201 18.84 -12.63 7.08
N VAL A 202 19.69 -12.18 6.14
CA VAL A 202 19.47 -10.88 5.45
C VAL A 202 18.15 -10.86 4.70
N VAL A 203 17.86 -11.92 3.92
CA VAL A 203 16.59 -12.01 3.16
C VAL A 203 15.39 -12.09 4.11
N ALA A 204 15.48 -12.84 5.21
CA ALA A 204 14.42 -12.91 6.22
C ALA A 204 14.10 -11.53 6.82
N PHE A 205 15.10 -10.68 7.02
CA PHE A 205 14.88 -9.28 7.42
C PHE A 205 14.10 -8.51 6.37
N PHE A 206 14.45 -8.63 5.09
CA PHE A 206 13.75 -7.98 3.99
C PHE A 206 12.32 -8.49 3.80
N VAL A 207 12.02 -9.73 4.17
CA VAL A 207 10.64 -10.26 4.19
C VAL A 207 9.86 -9.71 5.38
N THR A 208 10.49 -9.64 6.57
CA THR A 208 9.81 -9.23 7.80
C THR A 208 9.50 -7.73 7.82
N LYS A 209 10.42 -6.90 7.33
CA LYS A 209 10.30 -5.44 7.39
C LYS A 209 9.01 -4.92 6.72
N PRO A 210 8.65 -5.27 5.47
CA PRO A 210 7.38 -4.86 4.86
C PRO A 210 6.16 -5.30 5.67
N GLY A 211 6.21 -6.47 6.31
CA GLY A 211 5.14 -6.93 7.20
C GLY A 211 4.97 -6.02 8.42
N VAL A 212 6.07 -5.59 9.04
CA VAL A 212 6.05 -4.65 10.17
C VAL A 212 5.58 -3.27 9.73
N ASP A 213 6.06 -2.79 8.58
CA ASP A 213 5.66 -1.48 8.04
C ASP A 213 4.14 -1.48 7.76
N LEU A 214 3.62 -2.52 7.09
CA LEU A 214 2.19 -2.69 6.82
C LEU A 214 1.35 -2.81 8.11
N PHE A 215 1.87 -3.52 9.13
CA PHE A 215 1.22 -3.63 10.43
C PHE A 215 1.06 -2.26 11.08
N ASN A 216 2.16 -1.48 11.16
CA ASN A 216 2.15 -0.17 11.81
C ASN A 216 1.23 0.81 11.07
N GLU A 217 1.30 0.86 9.74
CA GLU A 217 0.44 1.70 8.90
C GLU A 217 -1.05 1.36 9.11
N THR A 218 -1.35 0.06 9.09
CA THR A 218 -2.73 -0.41 9.23
C THR A 218 -3.29 -0.12 10.64
N VAL A 219 -2.47 -0.31 11.68
CA VAL A 219 -2.85 0.02 13.06
C VAL A 219 -3.08 1.52 13.21
N ALA A 220 -2.24 2.37 12.62
CA ALA A 220 -2.42 3.81 12.64
C ALA A 220 -3.77 4.23 12.04
N TYR A 221 -4.13 3.68 10.87
CA TYR A 221 -5.46 3.92 10.26
C TYR A 221 -6.62 3.43 11.12
N LEU A 222 -6.50 2.26 11.76
CA LEU A 222 -7.56 1.73 12.64
C LEU A 222 -7.73 2.55 13.93
N LEU A 223 -6.64 3.11 14.46
CA LEU A 223 -6.66 4.01 15.62
C LEU A 223 -7.19 5.41 15.28
N GLY A 224 -7.31 5.76 14.01
CA GLY A 224 -7.78 7.07 13.57
C GLY A 224 -6.63 8.05 13.33
N GLU A 225 -5.68 7.64 12.49
CA GLU A 225 -4.62 8.54 12.05
C GLU A 225 -5.19 9.83 11.47
N ARG A 226 -4.51 10.94 11.74
CA ARG A 226 -4.87 12.26 11.24
C ARG A 226 -4.86 12.25 9.69
N VAL A 227 -5.82 12.94 9.07
CA VAL A 227 -5.83 13.15 7.62
C VAL A 227 -4.60 13.93 7.17
N ASP A 228 -4.28 13.84 5.88
CA ASP A 228 -3.16 14.56 5.28
C ASP A 228 -3.26 16.07 5.61
N LYS A 229 -2.14 16.63 6.03
CA LYS A 229 -2.02 18.04 6.39
C LYS A 229 -2.51 18.97 5.27
N GLN A 230 -2.28 18.61 4.00
CA GLN A 230 -2.76 19.36 2.85
C GLN A 230 -4.29 19.42 2.79
N VAL A 231 -4.97 18.33 3.17
CA VAL A 231 -6.44 18.28 3.25
C VAL A 231 -6.95 19.19 4.36
N GLU A 232 -6.30 19.17 5.54
CA GLU A 232 -6.64 20.07 6.65
C GLU A 232 -6.44 21.54 6.30
N GLU A 233 -5.29 21.88 5.69
CA GLU A 233 -5.00 23.25 5.24
C GLU A 233 -6.06 23.71 4.22
N LYS A 234 -6.46 22.85 3.30
CA LYS A 234 -7.50 23.14 2.31
C LYS A 234 -8.88 23.35 2.94
N ILE A 235 -9.23 22.53 3.93
CA ILE A 235 -10.49 22.73 4.69
C ILE A 235 -10.46 24.07 5.41
N SER A 236 -9.34 24.41 6.06
CA SER A 236 -9.15 25.69 6.76
C SER A 236 -9.33 26.89 5.84
N GLU A 237 -8.72 26.84 4.64
CA GLU A 237 -8.91 27.87 3.61
C GLU A 237 -10.37 28.03 3.21
N ILE A 238 -11.09 26.91 3.03
CA ILE A 238 -12.50 26.91 2.62
C ILE A 238 -13.37 27.48 3.74
N LEU A 239 -13.16 27.06 5.00
CA LEU A 239 -13.88 27.57 6.15
C LEU A 239 -13.75 29.09 6.28
N LEU A 240 -12.50 29.61 6.25
CA LEU A 240 -12.22 31.04 6.35
C LEU A 240 -12.65 31.85 5.11
N SER A 241 -13.01 31.19 4.01
CA SER A 241 -13.60 31.85 2.83
C SER A 241 -15.11 32.06 2.92
N GLY A 242 -15.77 31.56 3.96
CA GLY A 242 -17.20 31.75 4.20
C GLY A 242 -17.50 33.22 4.55
N GLU A 243 -18.64 33.74 4.06
CA GLU A 243 -19.03 35.15 4.23
C GLU A 243 -19.24 35.53 5.71
N TYR A 244 -19.78 34.62 6.51
CA TYR A 244 -20.10 34.85 7.92
C TYR A 244 -19.21 34.06 8.90
N ILE A 245 -18.21 33.32 8.42
CA ILE A 245 -17.30 32.56 9.27
C ILE A 245 -16.11 33.45 9.66
N ILE A 246 -16.01 33.78 10.95
CA ILE A 246 -14.99 34.64 11.54
C ILE A 246 -13.74 33.83 11.92
N GLY A 247 -13.96 32.61 12.41
CA GLY A 247 -12.95 31.70 12.88
C GLY A 247 -13.47 30.28 12.99
N PHE A 248 -12.61 29.34 13.32
CA PHE A 248 -13.00 27.96 13.58
C PHE A 248 -12.09 27.31 14.63
N HIS A 249 -12.60 26.31 15.33
CA HIS A 249 -11.87 25.49 16.28
C HIS A 249 -12.47 24.08 16.35
N HIS A 250 -11.83 23.15 17.09
CA HIS A 250 -12.25 21.76 17.23
C HIS A 250 -12.56 21.10 15.87
N LEU A 251 -11.59 21.17 14.94
CA LEU A 251 -11.67 20.46 13.68
C LEU A 251 -11.31 19.00 13.91
N ASP A 252 -12.32 18.14 14.07
CA ASP A 252 -12.18 16.70 14.27
C ASP A 252 -12.56 15.94 13.01
N ILE A 253 -11.59 15.25 12.41
CA ILE A 253 -11.78 14.51 11.16
C ILE A 253 -11.43 13.04 11.39
N HIS A 254 -12.31 12.15 10.97
CA HIS A 254 -12.18 10.70 11.10
C HIS A 254 -12.25 10.02 9.74
N GLN A 255 -11.33 9.06 9.52
CA GLN A 255 -11.31 8.25 8.32
C GLN A 255 -11.93 6.88 8.58
N TYR A 256 -12.98 6.54 7.82
CA TYR A 256 -13.69 5.25 7.89
C TYR A 256 -13.34 4.30 6.74
N GLY A 257 -12.27 4.57 6.02
CA GLY A 257 -11.77 3.83 4.85
C GLY A 257 -11.51 4.75 3.68
N LYS A 258 -10.92 4.22 2.60
CA LYS A 258 -10.63 5.01 1.39
C LYS A 258 -11.92 5.59 0.82
N GLY A 259 -11.99 6.94 0.76
CA GLY A 259 -13.12 7.66 0.17
C GLY A 259 -14.30 7.90 1.12
N HIS A 260 -14.20 7.55 2.41
CA HIS A 260 -15.19 7.93 3.41
C HIS A 260 -14.50 8.63 4.59
N ILE A 261 -14.40 9.95 4.48
CA ILE A 261 -13.83 10.82 5.50
C ILE A 261 -14.95 11.71 6.01
N ALA A 262 -15.17 11.75 7.30
CA ALA A 262 -16.21 12.55 7.94
C ALA A 262 -15.65 13.25 9.18
N GLY A 263 -16.24 14.39 9.53
CA GLY A 263 -15.80 15.13 10.69
C GLY A 263 -16.79 16.21 11.12
N SER A 264 -16.42 16.91 12.18
CA SER A 264 -17.10 18.08 12.68
C SER A 264 -16.12 19.21 12.94
N CYS A 265 -16.63 20.43 12.89
CA CYS A 265 -15.87 21.62 13.20
C CYS A 265 -16.79 22.66 13.84
N HIS A 266 -16.30 23.38 14.81
CA HIS A 266 -16.95 24.55 15.36
C HIS A 266 -16.55 25.78 14.55
N VAL A 267 -17.51 26.58 14.12
CA VAL A 267 -17.28 27.83 13.37
C VAL A 267 -17.86 29.01 14.15
N GLU A 268 -17.04 30.04 14.34
CA GLU A 268 -17.42 31.28 14.98
C GLU A 268 -18.17 32.15 13.97
N VAL A 269 -19.38 32.59 14.34
CA VAL A 269 -20.26 33.37 13.49
C VAL A 269 -20.88 34.56 14.21
N PRO A 270 -21.29 35.66 13.53
CA PRO A 270 -21.99 36.76 14.17
C PRO A 270 -23.29 36.33 14.85
N GLY A 271 -23.47 36.68 16.14
CA GLY A 271 -24.62 36.28 16.94
C GLY A 271 -25.96 36.94 16.57
N ASN A 272 -25.96 37.85 15.62
CA ASN A 272 -27.15 38.55 15.13
C ASN A 272 -27.75 37.96 13.84
N LEU A 273 -27.15 36.89 13.30
CA LEU A 273 -27.69 36.21 12.12
C LEU A 273 -28.95 35.43 12.46
N THR A 274 -29.90 35.41 11.52
CA THR A 274 -31.04 34.50 11.63
C THR A 274 -30.62 33.06 11.33
N VAL A 275 -31.32 32.08 11.92
CA VAL A 275 -31.06 30.65 11.67
C VAL A 275 -31.12 30.33 10.16
N ALA A 276 -31.98 30.98 9.41
CA ALA A 276 -32.13 30.76 7.96
C ALA A 276 -30.92 31.26 7.17
N GLU A 277 -30.38 32.42 7.51
CA GLU A 277 -29.16 32.97 6.89
C GLU A 277 -27.96 32.12 7.20
N LEU A 278 -27.80 31.79 8.48
CA LEU A 278 -26.69 30.95 8.96
C LEU A 278 -26.72 29.56 8.30
N HIS A 279 -27.88 28.89 8.28
CA HIS A 279 -28.00 27.57 7.66
C HIS A 279 -27.63 27.57 6.18
N LYS A 280 -28.01 28.62 5.44
CA LYS A 280 -27.65 28.77 4.02
C LYS A 280 -26.13 28.85 3.83
N GLU A 281 -25.45 29.59 4.68
CA GLU A 281 -23.98 29.73 4.64
C GLU A 281 -23.30 28.42 4.97
N ILE A 282 -23.68 27.77 6.08
CA ILE A 282 -23.16 26.47 6.49
C ILE A 282 -23.30 25.45 5.36
N ASP A 283 -24.47 25.34 4.75
CA ASP A 283 -24.76 24.41 3.66
C ASP A 283 -23.88 24.65 2.41
N LEU A 284 -23.59 25.93 2.11
CA LEU A 284 -22.67 26.29 1.02
C LEU A 284 -21.23 25.87 1.33
N VAL A 285 -20.73 26.12 2.55
CA VAL A 285 -19.38 25.81 2.96
C VAL A 285 -19.19 24.29 3.06
N GLU A 286 -20.11 23.55 3.69
CA GLU A 286 -20.08 22.09 3.77
C GLU A 286 -20.05 21.44 2.38
N LYS A 287 -20.87 21.92 1.44
CA LYS A 287 -20.87 21.46 0.04
C LYS A 287 -19.54 21.75 -0.66
N LYS A 288 -18.94 22.94 -0.40
CA LYS A 288 -17.66 23.33 -0.98
C LYS A 288 -16.52 22.44 -0.44
N VAL A 289 -16.47 22.20 0.90
CA VAL A 289 -15.53 21.27 1.52
C VAL A 289 -15.66 19.89 0.87
N ARG A 290 -16.87 19.35 0.82
CA ARG A 290 -17.11 18.02 0.22
C ARG A 290 -16.69 17.94 -1.24
N LYS A 291 -16.92 18.97 -2.02
CA LYS A 291 -16.58 19.02 -3.46
C LYS A 291 -15.07 19.08 -3.69
N GLU A 292 -14.34 19.85 -2.87
CA GLU A 292 -12.92 20.12 -3.09
C GLU A 292 -12.00 19.12 -2.37
N THR A 293 -12.45 18.55 -1.22
CA THR A 293 -11.61 17.66 -0.39
C THR A 293 -12.16 16.22 -0.28
N GLY A 294 -13.43 16.00 -0.65
CA GLY A 294 -14.12 14.72 -0.44
C GLY A 294 -14.57 14.48 1.00
N VAL A 295 -14.27 15.37 1.94
CA VAL A 295 -14.62 15.24 3.37
C VAL A 295 -16.08 15.64 3.59
N ILE A 296 -16.83 14.80 4.32
CA ILE A 296 -18.18 15.12 4.81
C ILE A 296 -18.00 15.80 6.15
N LEU A 297 -18.05 17.13 6.15
CA LEU A 297 -17.88 17.95 7.34
C LEU A 297 -19.28 18.43 7.83
N THR A 298 -19.48 18.38 9.15
CA THR A 298 -20.64 18.99 9.81
C THR A 298 -20.17 20.19 10.63
N LEU A 299 -20.78 21.35 10.39
CA LEU A 299 -20.40 22.59 11.07
C LEU A 299 -21.35 22.89 12.24
N HIS A 300 -20.76 23.06 13.41
CA HIS A 300 -21.45 23.58 14.58
C HIS A 300 -21.17 25.07 14.70
N ALA A 301 -22.23 25.89 14.72
CA ALA A 301 -22.09 27.33 14.77
C ALA A 301 -22.04 27.85 16.20
N ASP A 302 -20.98 28.56 16.55
CA ASP A 302 -20.79 29.23 17.82
C ASP A 302 -21.01 30.75 17.64
N PRO A 303 -22.11 31.32 18.18
CA PRO A 303 -22.41 32.73 18.03
C PRO A 303 -21.44 33.58 18.86
N THR A 304 -20.81 34.57 18.20
CA THR A 304 -19.89 35.51 18.82
C THR A 304 -20.56 36.88 18.92
N TYR A 305 -20.64 37.42 20.12
CA TYR A 305 -21.27 38.71 20.40
C TYR A 305 -20.27 39.89 20.50
N ASN A 306 -18.97 39.60 20.59
CA ASN A 306 -17.91 40.58 20.86
C ASN A 306 -17.04 40.93 19.64
N ILE A 307 -17.64 41.11 18.46
CA ILE A 307 -16.86 41.51 17.27
C ILE A 307 -16.48 43.00 17.28
N LEU A 308 -17.16 43.82 18.12
CA LEU A 308 -16.98 45.28 18.14
C LEU A 308 -15.93 45.78 19.16
N ASP A 309 -15.32 44.91 20.01
CA ASP A 309 -14.39 45.34 21.06
C ASP A 309 -12.90 45.13 20.70
N LYS A 310 -12.56 44.73 19.45
CA LYS A 310 -11.16 44.59 19.01
C LYS A 310 -10.65 45.71 18.11
N GLU A 311 -11.44 46.76 17.88
CA GLU A 311 -10.97 48.01 17.29
C GLU A 311 -11.00 49.12 18.36
N GLY A 312 -10.06 49.03 19.31
CA GLY A 312 -9.78 50.04 20.31
C GLY A 312 -8.29 50.05 20.64
#